data_4baac4c7780296c2e46fa8349e6a4f20
#
_entry.id   4baac4c7780296c2e46fa8349e6a4f20
#
_cell.length_a   1.000
_cell.length_b   1.000
_cell.length_c   1.000
_cell.angle_alpha   90.00
_cell.angle_beta   90.00
_cell.angle_gamma   90.00
#
_symmetry.space_group_name_H-M   'P 1'
#
loop_
_entity.id
_entity.type
_entity.pdbx_description
1 polymer ?
#
loop_
_entity_poly.entity_id
_entity_poly.type
_entity_poly.pdbx_seq_one_letter_code
_entity_poly.pdbx_strand_id
1 'polypeptide(L)'
;MGGGKGGSDFDPKGKSDAEVMRFCQAFMSELYRHMGADVDGPAGDIGVGAREIGFLFGQYKRLSNQFTSVLTGKGPSYGGSLIRPEATGFGCVYFAEEMLKRRGLAVEGKRVAISGSGNVAQYAARKVMDLGGKVISLSDSEGTLYCESGLTEEQWLAVLELKNVQRGRIRELAGRFDLEFRTGQRPWSLSCDIALPCATQNELDVEAARTLLRNGCICVAEGCLLYTSDAADE
;
A
#
# COMPACT_ATOMS: atom_id res chain seq x y z
N MET A 1 12.62 0.35 21.18
CA MET A 1 11.15 0.11 21.11
C MET A 1 10.93 -1.10 20.26
N GLY A 2 10.09 -2.02 20.69
CA GLY A 2 9.70 -3.17 19.91
C GLY A 2 8.36 -2.94 19.18
N GLY A 3 8.07 -3.78 18.21
CA GLY A 3 6.77 -3.84 17.55
C GLY A 3 6.43 -5.29 17.21
N GLY A 4 5.15 -5.57 17.03
CA GLY A 4 4.66 -6.87 16.62
C GLY A 4 3.58 -6.70 15.56
N LYS A 5 3.51 -7.62 14.65
CA LYS A 5 2.43 -7.72 13.66
C LYS A 5 1.76 -9.07 13.80
N GLY A 6 0.48 -9.09 13.57
CA GLY A 6 -0.32 -10.30 13.58
C GLY A 6 -1.41 -10.21 12.54
N GLY A 7 -2.10 -11.29 12.32
CA GLY A 7 -3.15 -11.33 11.32
C GLY A 7 -4.02 -12.56 11.46
N SER A 8 -4.82 -12.78 10.43
CA SER A 8 -5.70 -13.94 10.30
C SER A 8 -5.67 -14.45 8.86
N ASP A 9 -6.20 -15.64 8.66
CA ASP A 9 -6.43 -16.25 7.36
C ASP A 9 -7.79 -15.85 6.75
N PHE A 10 -8.47 -14.86 7.33
CA PHE A 10 -9.74 -14.35 6.81
C PHE A 10 -9.52 -13.58 5.50
N ASP A 11 -10.12 -14.07 4.41
CA ASP A 11 -10.13 -13.35 3.14
C ASP A 11 -11.37 -12.44 3.05
N PRO A 12 -11.21 -11.10 3.09
CA PRO A 12 -12.31 -10.16 2.99
C PRO A 12 -12.86 -9.98 1.57
N LYS A 13 -12.23 -10.58 0.56
CA LYS A 13 -12.64 -10.44 -0.85
C LYS A 13 -14.03 -11.03 -1.08
N GLY A 14 -14.91 -10.24 -1.71
CA GLY A 14 -16.28 -10.65 -1.96
C GLY A 14 -17.18 -10.73 -0.73
N LYS A 15 -16.68 -10.33 0.44
CA LYS A 15 -17.48 -10.25 1.67
C LYS A 15 -18.18 -8.91 1.81
N SER A 16 -19.39 -8.95 2.31
CA SER A 16 -20.15 -7.75 2.66
C SER A 16 -19.54 -7.03 3.89
N ASP A 17 -19.84 -5.75 4.05
CA ASP A 17 -19.41 -4.98 5.23
C ASP A 17 -19.90 -5.60 6.52
N ALA A 18 -21.08 -6.21 6.52
CA ALA A 18 -21.62 -6.91 7.68
C ALA A 18 -20.81 -8.18 8.04
N GLU A 19 -20.31 -8.91 7.06
CA GLU A 19 -19.45 -10.08 7.31
C GLU A 19 -18.09 -9.65 7.83
N VAL A 20 -17.48 -8.62 7.23
CA VAL A 20 -16.21 -8.05 7.72
C VAL A 20 -16.38 -7.48 9.14
N MET A 21 -17.48 -6.79 9.41
CA MET A 21 -17.79 -6.28 10.76
C MET A 21 -17.88 -7.42 11.79
N ARG A 22 -18.60 -8.49 11.49
CA ARG A 22 -18.69 -9.65 12.40
C ARG A 22 -17.32 -10.28 12.66
N PHE A 23 -16.51 -10.40 11.63
CA PHE A 23 -15.13 -10.87 11.79
C PHE A 23 -14.32 -9.95 12.72
N CYS A 24 -14.30 -8.63 12.46
CA CYS A 24 -13.61 -7.66 13.30
C CYS A 24 -14.09 -7.67 14.75
N GLN A 25 -15.39 -7.83 14.97
CA GLN A 25 -15.98 -7.93 16.32
C GLN A 25 -15.54 -9.21 17.03
N ALA A 26 -15.54 -10.36 16.35
CA ALA A 26 -15.06 -11.62 16.91
C ALA A 26 -13.57 -11.55 17.24
N PHE A 27 -12.76 -11.05 16.32
CA PHE A 27 -11.32 -10.85 16.52
C PHE A 27 -11.02 -9.95 17.72
N MET A 28 -11.70 -8.80 17.81
CA MET A 28 -11.53 -7.88 18.94
C MET A 28 -12.01 -8.48 20.28
N SER A 29 -13.00 -9.35 20.27
CA SER A 29 -13.48 -10.02 21.50
C SER A 29 -12.41 -10.89 22.16
N GLU A 30 -11.46 -11.41 21.37
CA GLU A 30 -10.30 -12.12 21.91
C GLU A 30 -9.14 -11.16 22.21
N LEU A 31 -8.91 -10.18 21.37
CA LEU A 31 -7.74 -9.30 21.44
C LEU A 31 -7.83 -8.25 22.55
N TYR A 32 -9.03 -7.74 22.89
CA TYR A 32 -9.21 -6.57 23.76
C TYR A 32 -8.56 -6.73 25.14
N ARG A 33 -8.40 -7.95 25.63
CA ARG A 33 -7.77 -8.25 26.94
C ARG A 33 -6.27 -7.96 26.96
N HIS A 34 -5.65 -7.89 25.79
CA HIS A 34 -4.21 -7.69 25.58
C HIS A 34 -3.87 -6.28 25.13
N MET A 35 -4.87 -5.40 25.05
CA MET A 35 -4.74 -4.04 24.54
C MET A 35 -5.16 -3.02 25.60
N GLY A 36 -4.56 -1.85 25.53
CA GLY A 36 -4.92 -0.73 26.39
C GLY A 36 -4.19 0.55 25.97
N ALA A 37 -4.63 1.68 26.53
CA ALA A 37 -4.01 2.97 26.22
C ALA A 37 -2.51 3.01 26.54
N ASP A 38 -2.11 2.27 27.58
CA ASP A 38 -0.75 2.22 28.10
C ASP A 38 -0.08 0.84 27.91
N VAL A 39 -0.65 -0.02 27.08
CA VAL A 39 -0.13 -1.37 26.80
C VAL A 39 0.28 -1.47 25.35
N ASP A 40 -0.64 -1.83 24.47
CA ASP A 40 -0.39 -2.01 23.05
C ASP A 40 -1.29 -1.10 22.22
N GLY A 41 -0.70 -0.43 21.22
CA GLY A 41 -1.40 0.44 20.29
C GLY A 41 -1.48 -0.16 18.88
N PRO A 42 -2.45 -1.04 18.59
CA PRO A 42 -2.58 -1.62 17.27
C PRO A 42 -2.82 -0.57 16.19
N ALA A 43 -2.27 -0.86 15.02
CA ALA A 43 -2.37 -0.01 13.83
C ALA A 43 -2.86 -0.84 12.64
N GLY A 44 -3.46 -0.17 11.67
CA GLY A 44 -3.80 -0.78 10.40
C GLY A 44 -2.57 -1.28 9.65
N ASP A 45 -2.75 -2.35 8.91
CA ASP A 45 -1.76 -2.95 8.02
C ASP A 45 -2.46 -3.56 6.80
N ILE A 46 -1.87 -4.53 6.10
CA ILE A 46 -2.46 -5.14 4.91
C ILE A 46 -3.92 -5.55 5.17
N GLY A 47 -4.83 -5.05 4.33
CA GLY A 47 -6.26 -5.35 4.41
C GLY A 47 -7.03 -4.67 5.54
N VAL A 48 -6.37 -3.84 6.36
CA VAL A 48 -6.99 -3.15 7.50
C VAL A 48 -6.95 -1.64 7.29
N GLY A 49 -8.06 -1.08 6.84
CA GLY A 49 -8.25 0.35 6.63
C GLY A 49 -9.16 1.00 7.67
N ALA A 50 -9.63 2.20 7.37
CA ALA A 50 -10.50 2.98 8.26
C ALA A 50 -11.79 2.24 8.65
N ARG A 51 -12.35 1.44 7.73
CA ARG A 51 -13.55 0.63 7.96
C ARG A 51 -13.31 -0.41 9.06
N GLU A 52 -12.27 -1.21 8.91
CA GLU A 52 -11.91 -2.26 9.86
C GLU A 52 -11.54 -1.67 11.22
N ILE A 53 -10.77 -0.59 11.23
CA ILE A 53 -10.43 0.15 12.46
C ILE A 53 -11.71 0.64 13.16
N GLY A 54 -12.69 1.13 12.43
CA GLY A 54 -13.98 1.53 12.99
C GLY A 54 -14.72 0.37 13.66
N PHE A 55 -14.77 -0.80 13.02
CA PHE A 55 -15.40 -1.98 13.57
C PHE A 55 -14.66 -2.52 14.80
N LEU A 56 -13.34 -2.56 14.75
CA LEU A 56 -12.50 -2.99 15.87
C LEU A 56 -12.66 -2.04 17.07
N PHE A 57 -12.59 -0.73 16.85
CA PHE A 57 -12.73 0.25 17.91
C PHE A 57 -14.13 0.22 18.55
N GLY A 58 -15.18 0.10 17.74
CA GLY A 58 -16.55 -0.02 18.23
C GLY A 58 -16.74 -1.22 19.17
N GLN A 59 -16.16 -2.36 18.83
CA GLN A 59 -16.20 -3.56 19.67
C GLN A 59 -15.34 -3.40 20.93
N TYR A 60 -14.13 -2.84 20.82
CA TYR A 60 -13.29 -2.55 21.98
C TYR A 60 -14.03 -1.66 22.99
N LYS A 61 -14.60 -0.55 22.52
CA LYS A 61 -15.39 0.36 23.35
C LYS A 61 -16.54 -0.34 24.04
N ARG A 62 -17.23 -1.23 23.33
CA ARG A 62 -18.36 -2.00 23.88
C ARG A 62 -17.93 -2.95 24.98
N LEU A 63 -16.77 -3.61 24.83
CA LEU A 63 -16.29 -4.62 25.78
C LEU A 63 -15.61 -3.99 27.01
N SER A 64 -14.76 -2.97 26.78
CA SER A 64 -14.00 -2.33 27.85
C SER A 64 -14.78 -1.22 28.57
N ASN A 65 -15.87 -0.73 27.98
CA ASN A 65 -16.62 0.45 28.42
C ASN A 65 -15.72 1.72 28.52
N GLN A 66 -14.71 1.82 27.63
CA GLN A 66 -13.75 2.92 27.63
C GLN A 66 -13.70 3.59 26.25
N PHE A 67 -13.51 4.90 26.24
CA PHE A 67 -13.24 5.69 25.05
C PHE A 67 -11.80 6.18 25.09
N THR A 68 -10.85 5.27 24.87
CA THR A 68 -9.41 5.52 24.97
C THR A 68 -8.71 5.44 23.63
N SER A 69 -7.50 5.97 23.58
CA SER A 69 -6.68 6.02 22.35
C SER A 69 -5.96 4.70 22.09
N VAL A 70 -6.70 3.62 21.92
CA VAL A 70 -6.18 2.24 21.89
C VAL A 70 -5.83 1.73 20.47
N LEU A 71 -6.33 2.39 19.44
CA LEU A 71 -6.10 2.04 18.03
C LEU A 71 -5.68 3.29 17.25
N THR A 72 -4.70 3.16 16.35
CA THR A 72 -4.39 4.21 15.38
C THR A 72 -5.32 4.11 14.15
N GLY A 73 -5.37 5.17 13.34
CA GLY A 73 -6.22 5.18 12.14
C GLY A 73 -7.72 5.37 12.39
N LYS A 74 -8.11 5.78 13.60
CA LYS A 74 -9.49 6.15 13.91
C LYS A 74 -9.92 7.41 13.19
N GLY A 75 -11.20 7.51 12.85
CA GLY A 75 -11.78 8.76 12.34
C GLY A 75 -11.92 9.84 13.43
N PRO A 76 -12.00 11.13 13.04
CA PRO A 76 -12.14 12.24 14.01
C PRO A 76 -13.36 12.12 14.92
N SER A 77 -14.45 11.55 14.44
CA SER A 77 -15.70 11.38 15.20
C SER A 77 -15.60 10.39 16.37
N TYR A 78 -14.54 9.58 16.42
CA TYR A 78 -14.32 8.61 17.51
C TYR A 78 -12.89 8.60 18.02
N GLY A 79 -12.33 9.79 18.20
CA GLY A 79 -11.08 10.00 18.93
C GLY A 79 -9.81 9.87 18.08
N GLY A 80 -9.93 9.93 16.75
CA GLY A 80 -8.80 9.92 15.83
C GLY A 80 -8.36 11.33 15.41
N SER A 81 -7.28 11.36 14.65
CA SER A 81 -6.75 12.54 14.00
C SER A 81 -7.16 12.59 12.52
N LEU A 82 -6.98 13.72 11.87
CA LEU A 82 -7.10 13.82 10.42
C LEU A 82 -6.08 12.87 9.77
N ILE A 83 -6.57 11.99 8.92
CA ILE A 83 -5.73 11.08 8.14
C ILE A 83 -5.14 11.86 6.97
N ARG A 84 -3.86 11.62 6.71
CA ARG A 84 -3.19 12.02 5.47
C ARG A 84 -2.91 10.74 4.67
N PRO A 85 -3.84 10.31 3.81
CA PRO A 85 -3.70 9.06 3.07
C PRO A 85 -2.46 9.05 2.18
N GLU A 86 -2.03 10.21 1.72
CA GLU A 86 -0.86 10.38 0.86
C GLU A 86 0.50 10.17 1.55
N ALA A 87 0.56 10.24 2.90
CA ALA A 87 1.82 10.39 3.63
C ALA A 87 2.84 9.30 3.32
N THR A 88 2.44 8.03 3.32
CA THR A 88 3.37 6.91 3.09
C THR A 88 3.86 6.87 1.64
N GLY A 89 2.94 6.98 0.67
CA GLY A 89 3.30 6.99 -0.75
C GLY A 89 4.19 8.19 -1.11
N PHE A 90 3.84 9.38 -0.62
CA PHE A 90 4.64 10.58 -0.84
C PHE A 90 6.03 10.46 -0.18
N GLY A 91 6.09 9.94 1.04
CA GLY A 91 7.35 9.74 1.77
C GLY A 91 8.32 8.81 1.03
N CYS A 92 7.80 7.70 0.48
CA CYS A 92 8.57 6.80 -0.37
C CYS A 92 9.19 7.53 -1.58
N VAL A 93 8.40 8.33 -2.28
CA VAL A 93 8.87 9.07 -3.46
C VAL A 93 9.85 10.19 -3.09
N TYR A 94 9.62 10.92 -2.00
CA TYR A 94 10.57 11.90 -1.50
C TYR A 94 11.92 11.27 -1.16
N PHE A 95 11.90 10.08 -0.54
CA PHE A 95 13.14 9.37 -0.25
C PHE A 95 13.88 8.97 -1.54
N ALA A 96 13.16 8.42 -2.53
CA ALA A 96 13.72 8.10 -3.84
C ALA A 96 14.30 9.36 -4.54
N GLU A 97 13.59 10.50 -4.46
CA GLU A 97 14.03 11.78 -4.99
C GLU A 97 15.37 12.23 -4.36
N GLU A 98 15.48 12.14 -3.03
CA GLU A 98 16.72 12.49 -2.32
C GLU A 98 17.89 11.55 -2.67
N MET A 99 17.63 10.25 -2.88
CA MET A 99 18.64 9.31 -3.38
C MET A 99 19.13 9.71 -4.78
N LEU A 100 18.23 10.09 -5.67
CA LEU A 100 18.55 10.54 -7.03
C LEU A 100 19.32 11.86 -7.02
N LYS A 101 18.89 12.84 -6.24
CA LYS A 101 19.57 14.14 -6.10
C LYS A 101 21.04 14.01 -5.72
N ARG A 102 21.38 13.06 -4.86
CA ARG A 102 22.79 12.79 -4.49
C ARG A 102 23.65 12.30 -5.65
N ARG A 103 23.03 11.84 -6.71
CA ARG A 103 23.66 11.42 -7.96
C ARG A 103 23.50 12.44 -9.09
N GLY A 104 22.98 13.64 -8.82
CA GLY A 104 22.69 14.67 -9.80
C GLY A 104 21.53 14.32 -10.75
N LEU A 105 20.63 13.45 -10.32
CA LEU A 105 19.47 12.97 -11.09
C LEU A 105 18.17 13.48 -10.49
N ALA A 106 17.10 13.45 -11.29
CA ALA A 106 15.74 13.83 -10.89
C ALA A 106 14.74 12.74 -11.28
N VAL A 107 13.54 12.81 -10.73
CA VAL A 107 12.41 11.92 -11.08
C VAL A 107 11.81 12.29 -12.42
N GLU A 108 11.91 13.57 -12.82
CA GLU A 108 11.36 14.07 -14.07
C GLU A 108 11.81 13.24 -15.28
N GLY A 109 10.84 12.84 -16.10
CA GLY A 109 11.05 12.03 -17.30
C GLY A 109 11.39 10.56 -17.06
N LYS A 110 11.62 10.14 -15.81
CA LYS A 110 11.98 8.76 -15.47
C LYS A 110 10.80 7.81 -15.57
N ARG A 111 11.07 6.60 -16.03
CA ARG A 111 10.11 5.49 -16.03
C ARG A 111 10.09 4.82 -14.67
N VAL A 112 8.94 4.83 -14.01
CA VAL A 112 8.79 4.35 -12.63
C VAL A 112 7.86 3.14 -12.62
N ALA A 113 8.38 1.99 -12.26
CA ALA A 113 7.58 0.79 -12.02
C ALA A 113 7.13 0.76 -10.56
N ILE A 114 5.82 0.67 -10.35
CA ILE A 114 5.21 0.61 -9.02
C ILE A 114 4.46 -0.71 -8.90
N SER A 115 4.68 -1.46 -7.81
CA SER A 115 3.84 -2.58 -7.45
C SER A 115 2.72 -2.16 -6.50
N GLY A 116 1.66 -2.96 -6.47
CA GLY A 116 0.47 -2.65 -5.69
C GLY A 116 -0.49 -1.71 -6.40
N SER A 117 -1.67 -1.58 -5.81
CA SER A 117 -2.74 -0.66 -6.20
C SER A 117 -3.53 -0.17 -4.98
N GLY A 118 -2.99 -0.43 -3.79
CA GLY A 118 -3.52 0.07 -2.52
C GLY A 118 -3.10 1.51 -2.24
N ASN A 119 -3.36 1.98 -1.03
CA ASN A 119 -3.12 3.36 -0.63
C ASN A 119 -1.71 3.86 -0.93
N VAL A 120 -0.68 3.10 -0.56
CA VAL A 120 0.72 3.49 -0.77
C VAL A 120 1.04 3.64 -2.25
N ALA A 121 0.67 2.65 -3.08
CA ALA A 121 0.91 2.67 -4.52
C ALA A 121 0.16 3.79 -5.22
N GLN A 122 -1.09 4.06 -4.84
CA GLN A 122 -1.91 5.14 -5.40
C GLN A 122 -1.25 6.51 -5.20
N TYR A 123 -0.78 6.79 -3.99
CA TYR A 123 -0.17 8.08 -3.70
C TYR A 123 1.31 8.16 -4.10
N ALA A 124 2.04 7.05 -4.14
CA ALA A 124 3.35 7.02 -4.78
C ALA A 124 3.23 7.37 -6.28
N ALA A 125 2.25 6.76 -6.97
CA ALA A 125 1.96 7.10 -8.37
C ALA A 125 1.63 8.58 -8.54
N ARG A 126 0.76 9.14 -7.70
CA ARG A 126 0.42 10.58 -7.72
C ARG A 126 1.68 11.45 -7.59
N LYS A 127 2.51 11.18 -6.58
CA LYS A 127 3.70 12.00 -6.35
C LYS A 127 4.71 11.88 -7.48
N VAL A 128 4.91 10.70 -8.06
CA VAL A 128 5.76 10.51 -9.24
C VAL A 128 5.25 11.36 -10.41
N MET A 129 3.94 11.36 -10.67
CA MET A 129 3.33 12.18 -11.71
C MET A 129 3.51 13.68 -11.44
N ASP A 130 3.33 14.13 -10.20
CA ASP A 130 3.54 15.52 -9.78
C ASP A 130 4.98 15.99 -10.03
N LEU A 131 5.96 15.10 -9.93
CA LEU A 131 7.37 15.36 -10.18
C LEU A 131 7.77 15.16 -11.66
N GLY A 132 6.80 14.96 -12.55
CA GLY A 132 7.05 14.77 -13.99
C GLY A 132 7.58 13.39 -14.36
N GLY A 133 7.56 12.42 -13.48
CA GLY A 133 7.90 11.03 -13.76
C GLY A 133 6.76 10.28 -14.48
N LYS A 134 7.09 9.18 -15.16
CA LYS A 134 6.14 8.33 -15.88
C LYS A 134 5.89 7.05 -15.09
N VAL A 135 4.71 6.91 -14.48
CA VAL A 135 4.30 5.68 -13.82
C VAL A 135 3.91 4.65 -14.87
N ILE A 136 4.76 3.65 -15.07
CA ILE A 136 4.55 2.64 -16.12
C ILE A 136 3.82 1.38 -15.67
N SER A 137 3.60 1.21 -14.36
CA SER A 137 2.86 0.05 -13.86
C SER A 137 2.18 0.30 -12.53
N LEU A 138 1.08 -0.41 -12.33
CA LEU A 138 0.48 -0.73 -11.05
C LEU A 138 0.13 -2.22 -11.06
N SER A 139 0.04 -2.85 -9.88
CA SER A 139 -0.25 -4.29 -9.83
C SER A 139 -1.17 -4.66 -8.68
N ASP A 140 -1.71 -5.86 -8.73
CA ASP A 140 -2.34 -6.53 -7.61
C ASP A 140 -2.01 -8.04 -7.63
N SER A 141 -2.68 -8.85 -6.82
CA SER A 141 -2.41 -10.29 -6.74
C SER A 141 -2.75 -11.05 -8.03
N GLU A 142 -3.45 -10.45 -8.99
CA GLU A 142 -3.77 -11.09 -10.28
C GLU A 142 -2.74 -10.78 -11.37
N GLY A 143 -1.96 -9.71 -11.21
CA GLY A 143 -0.95 -9.34 -12.20
C GLY A 143 -0.64 -7.84 -12.22
N THR A 144 -0.05 -7.42 -13.31
CA THR A 144 0.44 -6.05 -13.52
C THR A 144 -0.28 -5.37 -14.68
N LEU A 145 -0.83 -4.19 -14.41
CA LEU A 145 -1.29 -3.25 -15.42
C LEU A 145 -0.08 -2.47 -15.94
N TYR A 146 0.14 -2.51 -17.25
CA TYR A 146 1.26 -1.83 -17.89
C TYR A 146 0.78 -0.63 -18.71
N CYS A 147 1.39 0.51 -18.43
CA CYS A 147 1.11 1.80 -19.07
C CYS A 147 2.39 2.30 -19.76
N GLU A 148 2.64 1.95 -21.00
CA GLU A 148 3.89 2.24 -21.70
C GLU A 148 4.21 3.73 -21.74
N SER A 149 3.23 4.58 -22.02
CA SER A 149 3.36 6.04 -22.09
C SER A 149 3.38 6.73 -20.74
N GLY A 150 3.11 5.98 -19.66
CA GLY A 150 2.86 6.46 -18.30
C GLY A 150 1.37 6.62 -18.00
N LEU A 151 1.03 6.48 -16.72
CA LEU A 151 -0.32 6.63 -16.20
C LEU A 151 -0.80 8.08 -16.36
N THR A 152 -2.02 8.26 -16.89
CA THR A 152 -2.66 9.58 -16.98
C THR A 152 -3.43 9.92 -15.71
N GLU A 153 -3.78 11.21 -15.55
CA GLU A 153 -4.62 11.68 -14.44
C GLU A 153 -5.98 10.94 -14.42
N GLU A 154 -6.61 10.78 -15.58
CA GLU A 154 -7.89 10.07 -15.69
C GLU A 154 -7.76 8.60 -15.27
N GLN A 155 -6.70 7.94 -15.69
CA GLN A 155 -6.43 6.54 -15.31
C GLN A 155 -6.16 6.43 -13.81
N TRP A 156 -5.40 7.37 -13.21
CA TRP A 156 -5.15 7.42 -11.77
C TRP A 156 -6.45 7.61 -10.98
N LEU A 157 -7.32 8.53 -11.38
CA LEU A 157 -8.65 8.72 -10.77
C LEU A 157 -9.50 7.44 -10.87
N ALA A 158 -9.44 6.75 -12.00
CA ALA A 158 -10.14 5.48 -12.17
C ALA A 158 -9.59 4.38 -11.24
N VAL A 159 -8.28 4.37 -10.96
CA VAL A 159 -7.69 3.48 -9.94
C VAL A 159 -8.27 3.78 -8.56
N LEU A 160 -8.33 5.06 -8.17
CA LEU A 160 -8.91 5.46 -6.88
C LEU A 160 -10.35 5.00 -6.74
N GLU A 161 -11.18 5.27 -7.74
CA GLU A 161 -12.59 4.88 -7.76
C GLU A 161 -12.74 3.34 -7.66
N LEU A 162 -12.03 2.61 -8.52
CA LEU A 162 -12.07 1.15 -8.55
C LEU A 162 -11.65 0.53 -7.22
N LYS A 163 -10.54 0.99 -6.65
CA LYS A 163 -9.96 0.37 -5.44
C LYS A 163 -10.65 0.80 -4.16
N ASN A 164 -10.99 2.08 -4.02
CA ASN A 164 -11.45 2.63 -2.75
C ASN A 164 -12.98 2.59 -2.61
N VAL A 165 -13.71 2.67 -3.73
CA VAL A 165 -15.18 2.66 -3.74
C VAL A 165 -15.71 1.29 -4.15
N GLN A 166 -15.33 0.82 -5.35
CA GLN A 166 -15.86 -0.42 -5.92
C GLN A 166 -15.17 -1.68 -5.38
N ARG A 167 -13.94 -1.54 -4.83
CA ARG A 167 -13.09 -2.64 -4.33
C ARG A 167 -12.78 -3.70 -5.39
N GLY A 168 -12.75 -3.26 -6.65
CA GLY A 168 -12.51 -4.10 -7.81
C GLY A 168 -11.05 -4.48 -8.02
N ARG A 169 -10.78 -5.15 -9.14
CA ARG A 169 -9.46 -5.61 -9.56
C ARG A 169 -8.87 -4.71 -10.62
N ILE A 170 -7.55 -4.47 -10.54
CA ILE A 170 -6.88 -3.54 -11.46
C ILE A 170 -6.96 -4.01 -12.92
N ARG A 171 -7.16 -5.30 -13.15
CA ARG A 171 -7.42 -5.89 -14.48
C ARG A 171 -8.61 -5.23 -15.21
N GLU A 172 -9.61 -4.75 -14.47
CA GLU A 172 -10.81 -4.12 -15.05
C GLU A 172 -10.45 -2.83 -15.80
N LEU A 173 -9.40 -2.13 -15.38
CA LEU A 173 -8.92 -0.92 -16.03
C LEU A 173 -8.22 -1.21 -17.36
N ALA A 174 -7.67 -2.41 -17.55
CA ALA A 174 -7.05 -2.81 -18.81
C ALA A 174 -8.03 -2.72 -19.97
N GLY A 175 -9.24 -3.30 -19.81
CA GLY A 175 -10.28 -3.21 -20.82
C GLY A 175 -10.87 -1.81 -20.99
N ARG A 176 -10.94 -1.02 -19.91
CA ARG A 176 -11.50 0.34 -19.95
C ARG A 176 -10.64 1.33 -20.71
N PHE A 177 -9.31 1.18 -20.62
CA PHE A 177 -8.34 2.14 -21.17
C PHE A 177 -7.46 1.54 -22.27
N ASP A 178 -7.77 0.34 -22.76
CA ASP A 178 -6.97 -0.39 -23.75
C ASP A 178 -5.49 -0.52 -23.34
N LEU A 179 -5.28 -0.93 -22.08
CA LEU A 179 -3.95 -1.12 -21.49
C LEU A 179 -3.59 -2.60 -21.42
N GLU A 180 -2.29 -2.89 -21.53
CA GLU A 180 -1.79 -4.26 -21.38
C GLU A 180 -1.94 -4.74 -19.93
N PHE A 181 -2.47 -5.96 -19.72
CA PHE A 181 -2.50 -6.62 -18.43
C PHE A 181 -1.69 -7.92 -18.46
N ARG A 182 -0.67 -8.01 -17.65
CA ARG A 182 0.22 -9.17 -17.52
C ARG A 182 -0.21 -10.03 -16.36
N THR A 183 -1.02 -11.04 -16.65
CA THR A 183 -1.56 -11.96 -15.64
C THR A 183 -0.46 -12.72 -14.92
N GLY A 184 -0.51 -12.76 -13.58
CA GLY A 184 0.41 -13.51 -12.73
C GLY A 184 1.84 -12.95 -12.69
N GLN A 185 2.11 -11.80 -13.29
CA GLN A 185 3.44 -11.21 -13.33
C GLN A 185 3.55 -9.99 -12.41
N ARG A 186 4.68 -9.90 -11.72
CA ARG A 186 5.09 -8.69 -11.00
C ARG A 186 5.75 -7.69 -11.96
N PRO A 187 5.78 -6.38 -11.64
CA PRO A 187 6.29 -5.36 -12.58
C PRO A 187 7.81 -5.38 -12.79
N TRP A 188 8.55 -6.22 -12.10
CA TRP A 188 10.02 -6.18 -12.04
C TRP A 188 10.73 -6.63 -13.32
N SER A 189 9.99 -7.22 -14.27
CA SER A 189 10.49 -7.52 -15.61
C SER A 189 10.44 -6.34 -16.58
N LEU A 190 9.74 -5.26 -16.20
CA LEU A 190 9.63 -4.06 -17.02
C LEU A 190 10.94 -3.26 -17.01
N SER A 191 11.30 -2.68 -18.17
CA SER A 191 12.39 -1.71 -18.21
C SER A 191 11.95 -0.41 -17.54
N CYS A 192 12.61 -0.06 -16.44
CA CYS A 192 12.33 1.16 -15.67
C CYS A 192 13.62 1.77 -15.14
N ASP A 193 13.58 3.06 -14.83
CA ASP A 193 14.68 3.77 -14.15
C ASP A 193 14.54 3.62 -12.61
N ILE A 194 13.31 3.61 -12.11
CA ILE A 194 13.00 3.59 -10.67
C ILE A 194 12.01 2.47 -10.44
N ALA A 195 12.23 1.67 -9.38
CA ALA A 195 11.29 0.67 -8.91
C ALA A 195 10.81 1.03 -7.50
N LEU A 196 9.49 1.06 -7.32
CA LEU A 196 8.84 1.35 -6.04
C LEU A 196 7.97 0.15 -5.62
N PRO A 197 8.51 -0.78 -4.83
CA PRO A 197 7.74 -1.84 -4.19
C PRO A 197 6.75 -1.23 -3.18
N CYS A 198 5.44 -1.29 -3.49
CA CYS A 198 4.39 -0.68 -2.69
C CYS A 198 3.21 -1.62 -2.40
N ALA A 199 3.38 -2.93 -2.58
CA ALA A 199 2.33 -3.93 -2.38
C ALA A 199 2.46 -4.65 -1.04
N THR A 200 3.43 -5.55 -0.93
CA THR A 200 3.64 -6.39 0.24
C THR A 200 5.13 -6.57 0.53
N GLN A 201 5.45 -7.09 1.72
CA GLN A 201 6.81 -7.51 2.02
C GLN A 201 7.27 -8.66 1.09
N ASN A 202 8.58 -8.82 0.94
CA ASN A 202 9.21 -9.92 0.17
C ASN A 202 8.77 -10.00 -1.30
N GLU A 203 8.44 -8.89 -1.92
CA GLU A 203 8.05 -8.91 -3.32
C GLU A 203 9.22 -8.78 -4.31
N LEU A 204 10.40 -8.38 -3.83
CA LEU A 204 11.65 -8.39 -4.57
C LEU A 204 12.52 -9.56 -4.11
N ASP A 205 12.63 -10.58 -4.95
CA ASP A 205 13.60 -11.65 -4.79
C ASP A 205 14.90 -11.35 -5.56
N VAL A 206 15.89 -12.21 -5.40
CA VAL A 206 17.20 -12.06 -6.03
C VAL A 206 17.10 -12.00 -7.56
N GLU A 207 16.21 -12.78 -8.18
CA GLU A 207 16.07 -12.78 -9.64
C GLU A 207 15.37 -11.51 -10.15
N ALA A 208 14.38 -11.01 -9.41
CA ALA A 208 13.77 -9.71 -9.68
C ALA A 208 14.79 -8.57 -9.57
N ALA A 209 15.60 -8.56 -8.52
CA ALA A 209 16.67 -7.57 -8.34
C ALA A 209 17.70 -7.62 -9.48
N ARG A 210 18.16 -8.80 -9.87
CA ARG A 210 19.06 -8.97 -11.03
C ARG A 210 18.42 -8.49 -12.33
N THR A 211 17.15 -8.73 -12.50
CA THR A 211 16.40 -8.32 -13.69
C THR A 211 16.26 -6.80 -13.76
N LEU A 212 15.91 -6.15 -12.64
CA LEU A 212 15.89 -4.69 -12.55
C LEU A 212 17.25 -4.06 -12.91
N LEU A 213 18.33 -4.60 -12.35
CA LEU A 213 19.69 -4.13 -12.66
C LEU A 213 20.04 -4.30 -14.16
N ARG A 214 19.74 -5.47 -14.73
CA ARG A 214 19.97 -5.72 -16.18
C ARG A 214 19.15 -4.78 -17.06
N ASN A 215 17.96 -4.41 -16.64
CA ASN A 215 17.07 -3.51 -17.34
C ASN A 215 17.36 -2.01 -17.09
N GLY A 216 18.44 -1.70 -16.35
CA GLY A 216 18.92 -0.34 -16.17
C GLY A 216 18.26 0.42 -15.01
N CYS A 217 17.59 -0.25 -14.09
CA CYS A 217 17.05 0.38 -12.89
C CYS A 217 18.17 0.97 -12.02
N ILE A 218 18.05 2.25 -11.69
CA ILE A 218 19.07 3.02 -10.96
C ILE A 218 18.70 3.34 -9.52
N CYS A 219 17.43 3.14 -9.15
CA CYS A 219 16.92 3.42 -7.81
C CYS A 219 15.80 2.44 -7.45
N VAL A 220 15.86 1.88 -6.25
CA VAL A 220 14.78 1.11 -5.66
C VAL A 220 14.47 1.74 -4.30
N ALA A 221 13.20 2.08 -4.05
CA ALA A 221 12.75 2.58 -2.75
C ALA A 221 11.43 1.89 -2.38
N GLU A 222 11.41 1.21 -1.25
CA GLU A 222 10.25 0.47 -0.80
C GLU A 222 9.28 1.36 -0.03
N GLY A 223 8.02 1.33 -0.45
CA GLY A 223 6.91 1.99 0.26
C GLY A 223 6.20 1.06 1.25
N CYS A 224 6.58 -0.21 1.30
CA CYS A 224 6.07 -1.19 2.26
C CYS A 224 7.01 -1.27 3.48
N LEU A 225 6.49 -1.82 4.58
CA LEU A 225 7.31 -2.04 5.77
C LEU A 225 8.44 -3.03 5.49
N LEU A 226 9.65 -2.57 5.55
CA LEU A 226 10.88 -3.35 5.53
C LEU A 226 11.02 -4.16 6.82
N TYR A 227 10.23 -5.19 6.98
CA TYR A 227 10.40 -6.08 8.14
C TYR A 227 11.26 -7.31 7.81
N THR A 228 11.88 -7.35 6.65
CA THR A 228 12.47 -8.59 6.15
C THR A 228 13.71 -8.45 5.29
N SER A 229 14.39 -7.33 5.32
CA SER A 229 15.77 -7.38 4.88
C SER A 229 16.63 -7.64 6.12
N ASP A 230 17.19 -8.84 6.24
CA ASP A 230 18.32 -9.13 7.14
C ASP A 230 19.49 -8.15 6.95
N ALA A 231 19.41 -7.29 5.94
CA ALA A 231 20.36 -6.23 5.65
C ALA A 231 20.37 -5.08 6.65
N ALA A 232 19.46 -5.06 7.63
CA ALA A 232 19.49 -4.07 8.71
C ALA A 232 20.26 -4.56 9.93
N ASP A 233 20.64 -5.85 9.98
CA ASP A 233 21.35 -6.48 11.07
C ASP A 233 22.83 -6.81 10.72
N GLU A 234 23.28 -6.50 9.52
CA GLU A 234 24.67 -6.49 9.09
C GLU A 234 25.18 -5.04 8.90
#